data_c3016f968066cf7ba76d392ee65609bf
#
_entry.id   c3016f968066cf7ba76d392ee65609bf
#
_cell.length_a   1.000
_cell.length_b   1.000
_cell.length_c   1.000
_cell.angle_alpha   90.00
_cell.angle_beta   90.00
_cell.angle_gamma   90.00
#
_symmetry.space_group_name_H-M   'P 1'
#
loop_
_entity.id
_entity.type
_entity.pdbx_description
1 polymer ?
#
loop_
_entity_poly.entity_id
_entity_poly.type
_entity_poly.pdbx_seq_one_letter_code
_entity_poly.pdbx_strand_id
1 'polypeptide(L)'
;KPALDLFAGSGIISRLLKTLNLEVYSNDWEYYSYILNYAHIYIDIKDTKNMFAHTGGLQNTIEMLNNINKIKDKDRYISKYYAPQNDNNPDLKNERLFYTQYNATKIDIIRHNIEELFKNKAINKKEYFYLIASLIYEAATHTNTSGVFKAFHSGFGGRNKDALGRILTSISLKELPLFYGKRGHTTMLDAKKFILKNKNKNFDLVYLDPPYNQHQYGSNYHLLNTIALWDKPEINKEIYINGKKTNKSGIRKDWIKTKSDYCYKKTAKNSFVNLIENVNAKHIVMSYSTDGIIEFDDLISVLEKKGKLKILTSEYTKYRGAKRSIVNKTKNIEYLFLVDTRKTKIKNNNHLKIKYIESARLKLNNPVNCQKNYLIFNDYKEGNIKLNLKYSVHIINIEEICAELKNKSIDYIKRFSLFLDKYIKDNNIEALKIYSSHFKKASLINDTKLIKYFSNYILKIYTSLCSKKSNEYIIDITNELLDIIYKYDNINAVNKIKKRMIYNISNSGISDIKKNKILNKI
;
A
#
# COMPACT_ATOMS: atom_id res chain seq x y z
N LYS A 1 23.11 4.85 22.08
CA LYS A 1 22.82 3.49 21.60
C LYS A 1 22.66 3.57 20.07
N PRO A 2 23.49 2.87 19.27
CA PRO A 2 23.40 2.91 17.82
C PRO A 2 22.18 2.10 17.33
N ALA A 3 21.40 2.70 16.42
CA ALA A 3 20.29 2.07 15.77
C ALA A 3 20.41 2.20 14.25
N LEU A 4 20.06 1.14 13.52
CA LEU A 4 20.13 1.10 12.07
C LEU A 4 18.71 0.98 11.49
N ASP A 5 18.42 1.84 10.52
CA ASP A 5 17.30 1.71 9.58
C ASP A 5 17.90 1.40 8.20
N LEU A 6 17.85 0.12 7.79
CA LEU A 6 18.64 -0.36 6.65
C LEU A 6 17.97 -0.10 5.29
N PHE A 7 16.63 0.00 5.26
CA PHE A 7 15.82 0.28 4.08
C PHE A 7 14.94 1.50 4.36
N ALA A 8 15.58 2.64 4.58
CA ALA A 8 14.96 3.79 5.23
C ALA A 8 13.82 4.45 4.45
N GLY A 9 13.80 4.33 3.12
CA GLY A 9 12.74 4.92 2.28
C GLY A 9 12.53 6.40 2.56
N SER A 10 11.35 6.77 3.02
CA SER A 10 11.02 8.16 3.41
C SER A 10 11.63 8.60 4.74
N GLY A 11 12.29 7.71 5.47
CA GLY A 11 12.93 7.98 6.75
C GLY A 11 12.00 8.08 7.95
N ILE A 12 10.78 7.56 7.87
CA ILE A 12 9.81 7.68 8.97
C ILE A 12 10.28 6.95 10.23
N ILE A 13 10.84 5.76 10.07
CA ILE A 13 11.41 4.98 11.19
C ILE A 13 12.71 5.62 11.68
N SER A 14 13.57 6.05 10.76
CA SER A 14 14.79 6.78 11.13
C SER A 14 14.48 8.01 11.99
N ARG A 15 13.45 8.79 11.64
CA ARG A 15 12.99 9.94 12.45
C ARG A 15 12.48 9.52 13.82
N LEU A 16 11.66 8.48 13.88
CA LEU A 16 11.18 7.92 15.15
C LEU A 16 12.36 7.51 16.05
N LEU A 17 13.35 6.80 15.52
CA LEU A 17 14.53 6.39 16.27
C LEU A 17 15.35 7.59 16.76
N LYS A 18 15.42 8.67 15.97
CA LYS A 18 16.08 9.92 16.37
C LYS A 18 15.35 10.61 17.55
N THR A 19 14.00 10.66 17.52
CA THR A 19 13.21 11.22 18.63
C THR A 19 13.35 10.42 19.92
N LEU A 20 13.67 9.12 19.83
CA LEU A 20 14.02 8.27 20.97
C LEU A 20 15.47 8.47 21.44
N ASN A 21 16.16 9.49 20.95
CA ASN A 21 17.53 9.86 21.27
C ASN A 21 18.57 8.75 20.98
N LEU A 22 18.30 7.92 19.95
CA LEU A 22 19.24 6.93 19.45
C LEU A 22 20.21 7.57 18.45
N GLU A 23 21.41 7.01 18.33
CA GLU A 23 22.37 7.36 17.28
C GLU A 23 21.97 6.60 16.00
N VAL A 24 21.27 7.28 15.11
CA VAL A 24 20.63 6.63 13.95
C VAL A 24 21.61 6.49 12.79
N TYR A 25 21.70 5.30 12.26
CA TYR A 25 22.32 4.97 10.97
C TYR A 25 21.17 4.70 9.98
N SER A 26 20.98 5.60 9.03
CA SER A 26 19.95 5.48 8.02
C SER A 26 20.59 5.14 6.68
N ASN A 27 20.16 4.06 6.04
CA ASN A 27 20.66 3.63 4.74
C ASN A 27 19.51 3.40 3.76
N ASP A 28 19.73 3.76 2.51
CA ASP A 28 18.85 3.37 1.40
C ASP A 28 19.67 3.33 0.11
N TRP A 29 19.19 2.66 -0.91
CA TRP A 29 19.86 2.61 -2.21
C TRP A 29 19.44 3.74 -3.16
N GLU A 30 18.26 4.34 -2.92
CA GLU A 30 17.69 5.37 -3.77
C GLU A 30 18.15 6.79 -3.37
N TYR A 31 18.53 7.59 -4.36
CA TYR A 31 19.12 8.91 -4.11
C TYR A 31 18.15 9.88 -3.45
N TYR A 32 16.87 9.89 -3.85
CA TYR A 32 15.85 10.70 -3.20
C TYR A 32 15.72 10.38 -1.71
N SER A 33 15.77 9.09 -1.36
CA SER A 33 15.70 8.62 0.01
C SER A 33 16.93 9.07 0.82
N TYR A 34 18.13 8.94 0.23
CA TYR A 34 19.37 9.43 0.85
C TYR A 34 19.27 10.91 1.20
N ILE A 35 18.76 11.76 0.30
CA ILE A 35 18.59 13.21 0.55
C ILE A 35 17.56 13.47 1.66
N LEU A 36 16.41 12.80 1.65
CA LEU A 36 15.39 12.93 2.70
C LEU A 36 15.96 12.55 4.06
N ASN A 37 16.66 11.44 4.13
CA ASN A 37 17.26 10.98 5.38
C ASN A 37 18.41 11.89 5.82
N TYR A 38 19.22 12.42 4.89
CA TYR A 38 20.24 13.40 5.21
C TYR A 38 19.62 14.65 5.89
N ALA A 39 18.55 15.20 5.31
CA ALA A 39 17.87 16.37 5.84
C ALA A 39 17.30 16.16 7.26
N HIS A 40 16.76 14.96 7.56
CA HIS A 40 16.12 14.72 8.84
C HIS A 40 17.02 14.08 9.91
N ILE A 41 18.01 13.31 9.49
CA ILE A 41 18.82 12.51 10.41
C ILE A 41 20.18 13.16 10.67
N TYR A 42 20.84 13.66 9.62
CA TYR A 42 22.13 14.33 9.74
C TYR A 42 22.01 15.80 10.15
N ILE A 43 21.05 16.54 9.60
CA ILE A 43 20.81 17.92 9.98
C ILE A 43 20.12 17.97 11.34
N ASP A 44 20.67 18.76 12.26
CA ASP A 44 20.10 19.00 13.58
C ASP A 44 19.28 20.31 13.58
N ILE A 45 18.30 20.41 14.46
CA ILE A 45 17.53 21.65 14.63
C ILE A 45 18.43 22.85 15.01
N LYS A 46 19.56 22.58 15.70
CA LYS A 46 20.54 23.64 16.04
C LYS A 46 21.27 24.18 14.81
N ASP A 47 21.40 23.37 13.76
CA ASP A 47 22.06 23.78 12.52
C ASP A 47 21.29 24.91 11.83
N THR A 48 19.95 24.93 11.94
CA THR A 48 19.09 25.88 11.22
C THR A 48 19.37 27.35 11.57
N LYS A 49 19.86 27.62 12.79
CA LYS A 49 20.21 28.98 13.23
C LYS A 49 21.28 29.64 12.36
N ASN A 50 22.22 28.84 11.81
CA ASN A 50 23.34 29.31 11.02
C ASN A 50 23.25 28.89 9.54
N MET A 51 22.20 28.15 9.16
CA MET A 51 22.00 27.77 7.77
C MET A 51 21.46 28.96 6.98
N PHE A 52 21.88 29.02 5.71
CA PHE A 52 21.46 30.05 4.75
C PHE A 52 21.87 31.50 5.12
N ALA A 53 22.94 31.68 5.90
CA ALA A 53 23.40 33.00 6.30
C ALA A 53 23.71 33.91 5.08
N HIS A 54 24.28 33.37 4.01
CA HIS A 54 24.61 34.12 2.79
C HIS A 54 23.38 34.50 1.93
N THR A 55 22.21 33.89 2.22
CA THR A 55 20.96 34.19 1.51
C THR A 55 19.89 34.80 2.41
N GLY A 56 20.31 35.32 3.58
CA GLY A 56 19.43 36.04 4.52
C GLY A 56 18.66 35.15 5.49
N GLY A 57 19.09 33.91 5.67
CA GLY A 57 18.45 32.91 6.55
C GLY A 57 17.48 31.98 5.83
N LEU A 58 17.03 30.97 6.56
CA LEU A 58 16.19 29.90 6.00
C LEU A 58 14.88 30.42 5.42
N GLN A 59 14.13 31.22 6.19
CA GLN A 59 12.83 31.74 5.78
C GLN A 59 12.94 32.59 4.52
N ASN A 60 13.89 33.53 4.50
CA ASN A 60 14.11 34.41 3.35
C ASN A 60 14.52 33.64 2.10
N THR A 61 15.33 32.59 2.26
CA THR A 61 15.73 31.73 1.13
C THR A 61 14.53 30.97 0.56
N ILE A 62 13.67 30.43 1.40
CA ILE A 62 12.43 29.73 0.97
C ILE A 62 11.51 30.72 0.25
N GLU A 63 11.27 31.89 0.80
CA GLU A 63 10.42 32.92 0.20
C GLU A 63 10.99 33.40 -1.14
N MET A 64 12.28 33.68 -1.21
CA MET A 64 12.96 34.05 -2.44
C MET A 64 12.75 32.99 -3.54
N LEU A 65 12.99 31.72 -3.23
CA LEU A 65 12.83 30.62 -4.20
C LEU A 65 11.38 30.43 -4.64
N ASN A 66 10.42 30.60 -3.74
CA ASN A 66 8.99 30.49 -4.04
C ASN A 66 8.48 31.63 -4.93
N ASN A 67 9.06 32.84 -4.81
CA ASN A 67 8.65 34.04 -5.53
C ASN A 67 9.23 34.13 -6.95
N ILE A 68 10.21 33.27 -7.31
CA ILE A 68 10.72 33.20 -8.66
C ILE A 68 9.65 32.60 -9.59
N ASN A 69 9.33 33.29 -10.69
CA ASN A 69 8.26 32.88 -11.60
C ASN A 69 8.72 32.66 -13.05
N LYS A 70 10.01 32.86 -13.35
CA LYS A 70 10.54 32.73 -14.71
C LYS A 70 11.63 31.67 -14.79
N ILE A 71 11.62 30.90 -15.86
CA ILE A 71 12.66 29.93 -16.22
C ILE A 71 12.83 29.94 -17.75
N LYS A 72 14.07 29.83 -18.22
CA LYS A 72 14.35 29.69 -19.64
C LYS A 72 13.87 28.34 -20.13
N ASP A 73 13.40 28.26 -21.36
CA ASP A 73 12.86 27.01 -21.92
C ASP A 73 13.88 25.85 -21.92
N LYS A 74 15.17 26.17 -22.19
CA LYS A 74 16.26 25.19 -22.14
C LYS A 74 16.48 24.54 -20.76
N ASP A 75 16.06 25.22 -19.69
CA ASP A 75 16.24 24.77 -18.30
C ASP A 75 15.07 23.96 -17.81
N ARG A 76 13.95 23.95 -18.53
CA ARG A 76 12.76 23.16 -18.21
C ARG A 76 13.02 21.67 -18.46
N TYR A 77 12.51 20.83 -17.58
CA TYR A 77 12.57 19.38 -17.74
C TYR A 77 11.27 18.68 -17.25
N ILE A 78 10.84 18.91 -16.02
CA ILE A 78 9.64 18.25 -15.47
C ILE A 78 8.39 18.71 -16.21
N SER A 79 8.25 20.01 -16.45
CA SER A 79 7.12 20.58 -17.21
C SER A 79 7.10 20.13 -18.68
N LYS A 80 8.26 19.80 -19.25
CA LYS A 80 8.39 19.35 -20.64
C LYS A 80 8.06 17.87 -20.84
N TYR A 81 8.39 17.02 -19.84
CA TYR A 81 8.35 15.57 -20.01
C TYR A 81 7.32 14.86 -19.10
N TYR A 82 6.83 15.49 -18.02
CA TYR A 82 5.98 14.86 -17.01
C TYR A 82 4.67 15.59 -16.71
N ALA A 83 4.36 16.62 -17.50
CA ALA A 83 3.12 17.38 -17.44
C ALA A 83 2.55 17.58 -18.85
N PRO A 84 1.23 17.81 -18.99
CA PRO A 84 0.62 18.15 -20.27
C PRO A 84 0.96 19.60 -20.65
N GLN A 85 0.83 19.95 -21.91
CA GLN A 85 1.01 21.33 -22.36
C GLN A 85 -0.12 22.25 -21.89
N ASN A 86 -1.33 21.70 -21.79
CA ASN A 86 -2.53 22.42 -21.33
C ASN A 86 -3.27 21.58 -20.30
N ASP A 87 -3.36 22.08 -19.06
CA ASP A 87 -4.03 21.39 -17.95
C ASP A 87 -5.54 21.21 -18.17
N ASN A 88 -6.18 22.12 -18.91
CA ASN A 88 -7.63 22.09 -19.18
C ASN A 88 -7.99 21.13 -20.34
N ASN A 89 -7.07 20.87 -21.25
CA ASN A 89 -7.27 19.98 -22.39
C ASN A 89 -6.02 19.14 -22.68
N PRO A 90 -5.65 18.21 -21.76
CA PRO A 90 -4.47 17.38 -21.93
C PRO A 90 -4.68 16.31 -23.02
N ASP A 91 -3.67 16.04 -23.83
CA ASP A 91 -3.66 14.87 -24.72
C ASP A 91 -3.41 13.59 -23.88
N LEU A 92 -4.50 12.95 -23.45
CA LEU A 92 -4.46 11.74 -22.60
C LEU A 92 -3.75 10.55 -23.28
N LYS A 93 -3.56 10.59 -24.61
CA LYS A 93 -2.88 9.55 -25.37
C LYS A 93 -1.36 9.76 -25.38
N ASN A 94 -0.90 10.98 -25.57
CA ASN A 94 0.50 11.26 -25.83
C ASN A 94 1.22 11.99 -24.69
N GLU A 95 0.50 12.62 -23.76
CA GLU A 95 1.11 13.39 -22.68
C GLU A 95 1.09 12.64 -21.34
N ARG A 96 2.08 12.93 -20.50
CA ARG A 96 2.15 12.44 -19.13
C ARG A 96 1.51 13.44 -18.18
N LEU A 97 0.71 12.92 -17.24
CA LEU A 97 -0.05 13.72 -16.29
C LEU A 97 0.45 13.47 -14.85
N PHE A 98 1.77 13.48 -14.63
CA PHE A 98 2.27 13.34 -13.25
C PHE A 98 2.01 14.60 -12.42
N TYR A 99 2.10 15.77 -13.04
CA TYR A 99 1.81 17.07 -12.43
C TYR A 99 0.94 17.89 -13.37
N THR A 100 0.29 18.93 -12.84
CA THR A 100 -0.20 20.02 -13.68
C THR A 100 0.97 20.74 -14.33
N GLN A 101 0.78 21.40 -15.48
CA GLN A 101 1.81 22.19 -16.14
C GLN A 101 2.34 23.29 -15.20
N TYR A 102 1.44 23.89 -14.42
CA TYR A 102 1.80 24.88 -13.43
C TYR A 102 2.76 24.33 -12.37
N ASN A 103 2.41 23.21 -11.72
CA ASN A 103 3.22 22.60 -10.66
C ASN A 103 4.54 22.03 -11.21
N ALA A 104 4.53 21.46 -12.41
CA ALA A 104 5.74 20.99 -13.07
C ALA A 104 6.71 22.13 -13.37
N THR A 105 6.19 23.31 -13.81
CA THR A 105 6.98 24.51 -14.03
C THR A 105 7.53 25.05 -12.71
N LYS A 106 6.76 25.03 -11.62
CA LYS A 106 7.26 25.39 -10.29
C LYS A 106 8.39 24.47 -9.82
N ILE A 107 8.28 23.15 -10.04
CA ILE A 107 9.38 22.21 -9.74
C ILE A 107 10.63 22.60 -10.54
N ASP A 108 10.51 22.86 -11.84
CA ASP A 108 11.64 23.25 -12.69
C ASP A 108 12.32 24.54 -12.21
N ILE A 109 11.52 25.55 -11.90
CA ILE A 109 12.02 26.85 -11.40
C ILE A 109 12.77 26.65 -10.08
N ILE A 110 12.14 26.04 -9.11
CA ILE A 110 12.72 25.88 -7.75
C ILE A 110 13.98 25.03 -7.85
N ARG A 111 13.92 23.91 -8.54
CA ARG A 111 15.05 22.98 -8.64
C ARG A 111 16.26 23.58 -9.39
N HIS A 112 15.98 24.30 -10.49
CA HIS A 112 17.02 25.02 -11.22
C HIS A 112 17.71 26.06 -10.34
N ASN A 113 16.95 26.89 -9.63
CA ASN A 113 17.53 27.94 -8.78
C ASN A 113 18.30 27.38 -7.56
N ILE A 114 17.84 26.28 -6.97
CA ILE A 114 18.62 25.56 -5.94
C ILE A 114 19.97 25.12 -6.51
N GLU A 115 20.00 24.61 -7.75
CA GLU A 115 21.23 24.20 -8.42
C GLU A 115 22.17 25.36 -8.67
N GLU A 116 21.65 26.52 -9.13
CA GLU A 116 22.45 27.71 -9.35
C GLU A 116 23.01 28.29 -8.04
N LEU A 117 22.23 28.34 -6.97
CA LEU A 117 22.73 28.75 -5.64
C LEU A 117 23.88 27.85 -5.18
N PHE A 118 23.78 26.55 -5.41
CA PHE A 118 24.83 25.60 -5.03
C PHE A 118 26.08 25.74 -5.88
N LYS A 119 25.95 25.85 -7.22
CA LYS A 119 27.07 26.07 -8.15
C LYS A 119 27.82 27.36 -7.87
N ASN A 120 27.08 28.41 -7.54
CA ASN A 120 27.64 29.72 -7.20
C ASN A 120 28.18 29.80 -5.75
N LYS A 121 28.16 28.66 -5.03
CA LYS A 121 28.61 28.57 -3.62
C LYS A 121 27.85 29.48 -2.64
N ALA A 122 26.66 29.97 -3.02
CA ALA A 122 25.79 30.74 -2.13
C ALA A 122 25.16 29.88 -1.03
N ILE A 123 25.04 28.57 -1.27
CA ILE A 123 24.62 27.58 -0.29
C ILE A 123 25.60 26.40 -0.26
N ASN A 124 25.77 25.80 0.91
CA ASN A 124 26.61 24.62 1.11
C ASN A 124 25.82 23.31 0.88
N LYS A 125 26.50 22.15 0.93
CA LYS A 125 25.89 20.83 0.71
C LYS A 125 24.73 20.52 1.67
N LYS A 126 24.81 20.95 2.94
CA LYS A 126 23.76 20.72 3.94
C LYS A 126 22.49 21.49 3.57
N GLU A 127 22.65 22.75 3.19
CA GLU A 127 21.58 23.64 2.75
C GLU A 127 20.97 23.17 1.43
N TYR A 128 21.80 22.77 0.49
CA TYR A 128 21.38 22.20 -0.78
C TYR A 128 20.48 20.96 -0.58
N PHE A 129 20.89 20.02 0.25
CA PHE A 129 20.09 18.81 0.51
C PHE A 129 18.81 19.12 1.30
N TYR A 130 18.82 20.10 2.19
CA TYR A 130 17.64 20.56 2.90
C TYR A 130 16.56 21.07 1.94
N LEU A 131 16.93 21.96 1.01
CA LEU A 131 15.99 22.54 0.03
C LEU A 131 15.46 21.47 -0.94
N ILE A 132 16.34 20.55 -1.41
CA ILE A 132 15.89 19.45 -2.27
C ILE A 132 14.93 18.52 -1.51
N ALA A 133 15.19 18.22 -0.25
CA ALA A 133 14.29 17.41 0.56
C ALA A 133 12.90 18.05 0.69
N SER A 134 12.84 19.38 0.94
CA SER A 134 11.57 20.12 0.94
C SER A 134 10.85 20.00 -0.40
N LEU A 135 11.57 20.19 -1.51
CA LEU A 135 10.98 20.06 -2.85
C LEU A 135 10.48 18.61 -3.14
N ILE A 136 11.20 17.59 -2.70
CA ILE A 136 10.79 16.19 -2.87
C ILE A 136 9.47 15.91 -2.13
N TYR A 137 9.29 16.44 -0.91
CA TYR A 137 8.03 16.30 -0.17
C TYR A 137 6.86 16.95 -0.91
N GLU A 138 7.04 18.16 -1.39
CA GLU A 138 6.00 18.87 -2.15
C GLU A 138 5.71 18.15 -3.48
N ALA A 139 6.74 17.72 -4.22
CA ALA A 139 6.59 16.95 -5.44
C ALA A 139 5.87 15.62 -5.23
N ALA A 140 6.19 14.90 -4.15
CA ALA A 140 5.50 13.65 -3.79
C ALA A 140 4.05 13.89 -3.36
N THR A 141 3.78 14.98 -2.66
CA THR A 141 2.44 15.34 -2.18
C THR A 141 1.52 15.73 -3.32
N HIS A 142 1.96 16.54 -4.27
CA HIS A 142 1.12 17.13 -5.31
C HIS A 142 1.12 16.34 -6.64
N THR A 143 1.62 15.11 -6.62
CA THR A 143 1.64 14.25 -7.80
C THR A 143 0.28 13.60 -8.09
N ASN A 144 -0.04 13.41 -9.38
CA ASN A 144 -1.22 12.70 -9.87
C ASN A 144 -1.00 11.17 -9.95
N THR A 145 -0.56 10.59 -8.85
CA THR A 145 -0.27 9.15 -8.73
C THR A 145 -0.96 8.55 -7.51
N SER A 146 -0.93 7.23 -7.43
CA SER A 146 -1.41 6.47 -6.27
C SER A 146 -0.33 6.20 -5.22
N GLY A 147 0.68 7.06 -5.11
CA GLY A 147 1.79 6.93 -4.15
C GLY A 147 3.07 6.31 -4.75
N VAL A 148 3.03 5.77 -5.97
CA VAL A 148 4.19 5.31 -6.72
C VAL A 148 4.23 5.96 -8.10
N PHE A 149 5.41 6.30 -8.61
CA PHE A 149 5.61 7.05 -9.85
C PHE A 149 5.75 6.17 -11.09
N LYS A 150 5.48 4.89 -10.98
CA LYS A 150 5.49 3.96 -12.11
C LYS A 150 4.32 4.19 -13.07
N ALA A 151 3.26 4.84 -12.61
CA ALA A 151 2.09 5.20 -13.40
C ALA A 151 1.42 6.45 -12.83
N PHE A 152 0.76 7.22 -13.70
CA PHE A 152 -0.09 8.34 -13.34
C PHE A 152 -1.55 8.01 -13.69
N HIS A 153 -2.50 8.72 -13.08
CA HIS A 153 -3.92 8.58 -13.40
C HIS A 153 -4.23 9.15 -14.79
N SER A 154 -5.17 8.53 -15.52
CA SER A 154 -5.57 8.93 -16.87
C SER A 154 -6.30 10.29 -16.96
N GLY A 155 -6.45 10.97 -15.85
CA GLY A 155 -6.96 12.33 -15.70
C GLY A 155 -6.58 12.83 -14.32
N PHE A 156 -6.57 14.15 -14.11
CA PHE A 156 -6.22 14.72 -12.81
C PHE A 156 -7.21 14.29 -11.72
N GLY A 157 -6.68 13.83 -10.58
CA GLY A 157 -7.44 13.38 -9.42
C GLY A 157 -7.92 11.94 -9.47
N GLY A 158 -7.64 11.19 -10.53
CA GLY A 158 -8.12 9.82 -10.73
C GLY A 158 -9.62 9.76 -11.08
N ARG A 159 -10.20 8.55 -11.05
CA ARG A 159 -11.58 8.32 -11.48
C ARG A 159 -12.64 9.07 -10.64
N ASN A 160 -12.43 9.11 -9.33
CA ASN A 160 -13.37 9.74 -8.38
C ASN A 160 -13.00 11.20 -8.07
N LYS A 161 -11.91 11.70 -8.63
CA LYS A 161 -11.34 13.03 -8.35
C LYS A 161 -11.02 13.31 -6.87
N ASP A 162 -10.90 12.27 -6.03
CA ASP A 162 -10.65 12.39 -4.59
C ASP A 162 -9.34 13.13 -4.27
N ALA A 163 -8.34 13.03 -5.17
CA ALA A 163 -7.04 13.68 -5.02
C ALA A 163 -6.93 15.03 -5.74
N LEU A 164 -8.00 15.51 -6.41
CA LEU A 164 -7.92 16.68 -7.29
C LEU A 164 -7.46 17.95 -6.57
N GLY A 165 -8.05 18.25 -5.40
CA GLY A 165 -7.66 19.42 -4.61
C GLY A 165 -6.18 19.43 -4.27
N ARG A 166 -5.65 18.29 -3.83
CA ARG A 166 -4.22 18.11 -3.52
C ARG A 166 -3.31 18.33 -4.75
N ILE A 167 -3.73 17.82 -5.92
CA ILE A 167 -2.95 17.93 -7.17
C ILE A 167 -2.94 19.36 -7.72
N LEU A 168 -4.04 20.08 -7.56
CA LEU A 168 -4.18 21.46 -8.02
C LEU A 168 -3.55 22.49 -7.07
N THR A 169 -3.29 22.13 -5.82
CA THR A 169 -2.59 23.02 -4.88
C THR A 169 -1.18 23.32 -5.39
N SER A 170 -0.80 24.61 -5.34
CA SER A 170 0.52 25.07 -5.81
C SER A 170 1.66 24.48 -4.99
N ILE A 171 2.67 23.95 -5.68
CA ILE A 171 3.94 23.55 -5.07
C ILE A 171 4.71 24.79 -4.62
N SER A 172 5.11 24.76 -3.35
CA SER A 172 5.98 25.76 -2.75
C SER A 172 6.88 25.10 -1.70
N LEU A 173 8.14 25.53 -1.63
CA LEU A 173 9.03 25.08 -0.56
C LEU A 173 8.46 25.45 0.82
N LYS A 174 8.63 24.53 1.78
CA LYS A 174 8.26 24.71 3.18
C LYS A 174 9.44 24.34 4.07
N GLU A 175 9.44 24.87 5.26
CA GLU A 175 10.37 24.41 6.28
C GLU A 175 10.11 22.93 6.58
N LEU A 176 11.21 22.16 6.66
CA LEU A 176 11.11 20.75 7.03
C LEU A 176 10.98 20.61 8.55
N PRO A 177 10.10 19.74 9.05
CA PRO A 177 10.05 19.41 10.46
C PRO A 177 11.35 18.69 10.84
N LEU A 178 12.23 19.36 11.56
CA LEU A 178 13.44 18.76 12.11
C LEU A 178 13.18 18.23 13.51
N PHE A 179 13.87 17.14 13.86
CA PHE A 179 13.63 16.41 15.10
C PHE A 179 14.81 16.56 16.06
N TYR A 180 14.49 16.74 17.33
CA TYR A 180 15.49 16.68 18.40
C TYR A 180 16.03 15.24 18.52
N GLY A 181 17.30 15.14 18.86
CA GLY A 181 17.98 13.89 19.09
C GLY A 181 19.46 13.95 18.69
N LYS A 182 20.15 12.84 18.78
CA LYS A 182 21.54 12.76 18.35
C LYS A 182 21.64 12.93 16.85
N ARG A 183 22.67 13.63 16.37
CA ARG A 183 23.02 13.68 14.96
C ARG A 183 23.34 12.26 14.50
N GLY A 184 22.66 11.82 13.44
CA GLY A 184 22.83 10.49 12.89
C GLY A 184 23.71 10.46 11.64
N HIS A 185 23.80 9.30 11.04
CA HIS A 185 24.60 8.99 9.86
C HIS A 185 23.68 8.55 8.72
N THR A 186 24.00 8.99 7.50
CA THR A 186 23.22 8.61 6.32
C THR A 186 24.13 8.06 5.25
N THR A 187 23.70 6.99 4.60
CA THR A 187 24.44 6.33 3.51
C THR A 187 23.52 5.97 2.37
N MET A 188 24.10 5.86 1.16
CA MET A 188 23.43 5.41 -0.05
C MET A 188 24.14 4.15 -0.56
N LEU A 189 23.84 3.03 0.08
CA LEU A 189 24.47 1.76 -0.24
C LEU A 189 23.42 0.66 -0.43
N ASP A 190 23.74 -0.31 -1.28
CA ASP A 190 23.05 -1.59 -1.25
C ASP A 190 23.13 -2.20 0.15
N ALA A 191 22.04 -2.84 0.61
CA ALA A 191 21.91 -3.35 1.97
C ALA A 191 23.03 -4.34 2.32
N LYS A 192 23.38 -5.26 1.41
CA LYS A 192 24.48 -6.21 1.60
C LYS A 192 25.82 -5.49 1.74
N LYS A 193 26.09 -4.50 0.88
CA LYS A 193 27.33 -3.69 0.95
C LYS A 193 27.41 -2.92 2.27
N PHE A 194 26.29 -2.35 2.73
CA PHE A 194 26.24 -1.65 4.02
C PHE A 194 26.60 -2.59 5.17
N ILE A 195 25.97 -3.74 5.25
CA ILE A 195 26.21 -4.72 6.33
C ILE A 195 27.65 -5.21 6.32
N LEU A 196 28.20 -5.55 5.16
CA LEU A 196 29.60 -6.00 5.06
C LEU A 196 30.59 -4.90 5.49
N LYS A 197 30.35 -3.64 5.11
CA LYS A 197 31.18 -2.49 5.53
C LYS A 197 31.12 -2.25 7.04
N ASN A 198 30.00 -2.57 7.69
CA ASN A 198 29.77 -2.35 9.11
C ASN A 198 29.76 -3.67 9.93
N LYS A 199 30.38 -4.73 9.43
CA LYS A 199 30.37 -6.08 10.05
C LYS A 199 30.79 -6.09 11.53
N ASN A 200 31.74 -5.24 11.89
CA ASN A 200 32.28 -5.14 13.26
C ASN A 200 31.44 -4.19 14.14
N LYS A 201 30.45 -3.51 13.61
CA LYS A 201 29.60 -2.61 14.37
C LYS A 201 28.44 -3.36 15.00
N ASN A 202 28.33 -3.32 16.32
CA ASN A 202 27.20 -3.90 17.04
C ASN A 202 26.13 -2.83 17.27
N PHE A 203 24.96 -3.02 16.67
CA PHE A 203 23.79 -2.15 16.85
C PHE A 203 22.97 -2.59 18.06
N ASP A 204 22.41 -1.63 18.80
CA ASP A 204 21.41 -1.96 19.82
C ASP A 204 20.09 -2.38 19.16
N LEU A 205 19.74 -1.76 18.04
CA LEU A 205 18.54 -2.04 17.26
C LEU A 205 18.82 -1.96 15.75
N VAL A 206 18.31 -2.93 15.00
CA VAL A 206 18.25 -2.87 13.54
C VAL A 206 16.79 -3.01 13.11
N TYR A 207 16.31 -2.04 12.33
CA TYR A 207 15.03 -2.11 11.66
C TYR A 207 15.22 -2.50 10.19
N LEU A 208 14.41 -3.46 9.73
CA LEU A 208 14.44 -4.03 8.39
C LEU A 208 13.05 -3.93 7.77
N ASP A 209 12.94 -3.26 6.63
CA ASP A 209 11.75 -3.23 5.79
C ASP A 209 12.17 -3.49 4.33
N PRO A 210 12.65 -4.72 4.04
CA PRO A 210 13.14 -5.05 2.71
C PRO A 210 12.00 -5.03 1.70
N PRO A 211 12.27 -4.75 0.41
CA PRO A 211 11.29 -4.92 -0.64
C PRO A 211 10.64 -6.31 -0.57
N TYR A 212 9.32 -6.37 -0.49
CA TYR A 212 8.59 -7.63 -0.32
C TYR A 212 7.82 -8.05 -1.58
N ASN A 213 7.80 -7.22 -2.63
CA ASN A 213 7.09 -7.53 -3.88
C ASN A 213 8.02 -7.38 -5.10
N GLN A 214 7.52 -7.80 -6.28
CA GLN A 214 8.26 -7.79 -7.54
C GLN A 214 8.55 -6.39 -8.13
N HIS A 215 8.13 -5.32 -7.46
CA HIS A 215 8.25 -3.97 -7.98
C HIS A 215 9.57 -3.32 -7.53
N GLN A 216 10.45 -3.06 -8.49
CA GLN A 216 11.73 -2.41 -8.23
C GLN A 216 11.54 -0.94 -7.83
N TYR A 217 12.14 -0.54 -6.72
CA TYR A 217 12.00 0.81 -6.14
C TYR A 217 12.60 1.89 -7.04
N GLY A 218 13.72 1.64 -7.69
CA GLY A 218 14.30 2.56 -8.66
C GLY A 218 13.35 2.93 -9.81
N SER A 219 12.51 1.97 -10.26
CA SER A 219 11.46 2.26 -11.24
C SER A 219 10.21 2.88 -10.63
N ASN A 220 9.87 2.53 -9.38
CA ASN A 220 8.70 3.07 -8.69
C ASN A 220 8.84 4.54 -8.32
N TYR A 221 10.07 4.97 -7.97
CA TYR A 221 10.37 6.32 -7.50
C TYR A 221 11.29 7.08 -8.45
N HIS A 222 11.37 6.65 -9.72
CA HIS A 222 12.26 7.23 -10.74
C HIS A 222 12.14 8.74 -10.87
N LEU A 223 10.92 9.29 -10.74
CA LEU A 223 10.69 10.73 -10.91
C LEU A 223 11.22 11.54 -9.71
N LEU A 224 11.11 11.00 -8.50
CA LEU A 224 11.74 11.61 -7.32
C LEU A 224 13.27 11.58 -7.42
N ASN A 225 13.85 10.47 -7.92
CA ASN A 225 15.28 10.42 -8.24
C ASN A 225 15.67 11.44 -9.31
N THR A 226 14.85 11.66 -10.33
CA THR A 226 15.09 12.66 -11.37
C THR A 226 15.09 14.09 -10.82
N ILE A 227 14.14 14.42 -9.96
CA ILE A 227 14.08 15.72 -9.26
C ILE A 227 15.30 15.88 -8.33
N ALA A 228 15.66 14.83 -7.60
CA ALA A 228 16.76 14.84 -6.65
C ALA A 228 18.13 15.00 -7.34
N LEU A 229 18.42 14.20 -8.36
CA LEU A 229 19.68 14.20 -9.10
C LEU A 229 19.81 15.41 -10.03
N TRP A 230 18.71 15.84 -10.63
CA TRP A 230 18.66 16.91 -11.62
C TRP A 230 19.56 16.69 -12.84
N ASP A 231 19.79 15.43 -13.17
CA ASP A 231 20.65 14.99 -14.25
C ASP A 231 19.95 14.97 -15.63
N LYS A 232 18.65 15.27 -15.65
CA LYS A 232 17.83 15.45 -16.85
C LYS A 232 18.02 14.30 -17.86
N PRO A 233 17.75 13.03 -17.48
CA PRO A 233 17.99 11.88 -18.36
C PRO A 233 17.16 11.97 -19.63
N GLU A 234 17.71 11.49 -20.74
CA GLU A 234 17.01 11.48 -22.01
C GLU A 234 15.82 10.52 -21.99
N ILE A 235 14.64 11.05 -22.25
CA ILE A 235 13.40 10.30 -22.39
C ILE A 235 12.58 10.81 -23.58
N ASN A 236 11.77 9.94 -24.19
CA ASN A 236 10.85 10.38 -25.24
C ASN A 236 9.78 11.31 -24.66
N LYS A 237 9.56 12.43 -25.30
CA LYS A 237 8.51 13.38 -24.92
C LYS A 237 7.13 12.74 -25.08
N GLU A 238 6.87 12.11 -26.21
CA GLU A 238 5.60 11.49 -26.54
C GLU A 238 5.52 10.04 -26.06
N ILE A 239 4.30 9.61 -25.68
CA ILE A 239 4.00 8.22 -25.29
C ILE A 239 3.93 7.31 -26.52
N TYR A 240 3.45 7.82 -27.65
CA TYR A 240 3.38 7.10 -28.90
C TYR A 240 4.19 7.82 -29.97
N ILE A 241 5.07 7.10 -30.66
CA ILE A 241 5.84 7.57 -31.81
C ILE A 241 5.61 6.60 -32.96
N ASN A 242 5.14 7.09 -34.10
CA ASN A 242 4.82 6.27 -35.27
C ASN A 242 3.92 5.07 -34.94
N GLY A 243 2.90 5.28 -34.12
CA GLY A 243 1.97 4.24 -33.68
C GLY A 243 2.52 3.24 -32.66
N LYS A 244 3.81 3.27 -32.35
CA LYS A 244 4.44 2.41 -31.35
C LYS A 244 4.48 3.09 -29.98
N LYS A 245 4.08 2.36 -28.95
CA LYS A 245 4.14 2.83 -27.55
C LYS A 245 5.58 2.87 -27.06
N THR A 246 5.98 4.01 -26.56
CA THR A 246 7.29 4.22 -25.92
C THR A 246 7.20 3.95 -24.40
N ASN A 247 8.12 4.50 -23.63
CA ASN A 247 8.08 4.47 -22.16
C ASN A 247 6.98 5.41 -21.63
N LYS A 248 5.78 4.87 -21.41
CA LYS A 248 4.59 5.64 -21.00
C LYS A 248 4.85 6.54 -19.79
N SER A 249 5.57 6.06 -18.79
CA SER A 249 5.81 6.80 -17.54
C SER A 249 7.11 7.60 -17.54
N GLY A 250 7.87 7.58 -18.64
CA GLY A 250 9.15 8.27 -18.69
C GLY A 250 10.15 7.74 -17.65
N ILE A 251 10.13 6.43 -17.37
CA ILE A 251 11.02 5.82 -16.39
C ILE A 251 12.45 5.92 -16.89
N ARG A 252 13.34 6.49 -16.08
CA ARG A 252 14.78 6.59 -16.36
C ARG A 252 15.40 5.20 -16.49
N LYS A 253 16.33 5.02 -17.44
CA LYS A 253 16.88 3.69 -17.78
C LYS A 253 17.85 3.14 -16.72
N ASP A 254 18.48 3.99 -15.94
CA ASP A 254 19.53 3.64 -14.99
C ASP A 254 19.02 2.96 -13.71
N TRP A 255 17.70 2.90 -13.47
CA TRP A 255 17.11 2.11 -12.39
C TRP A 255 17.59 0.64 -12.42
N ILE A 256 18.04 0.16 -13.58
CA ILE A 256 18.59 -1.18 -13.76
C ILE A 256 19.83 -1.40 -12.88
N LYS A 257 20.59 -0.33 -12.57
CA LYS A 257 21.78 -0.39 -11.72
C LYS A 257 21.47 -0.62 -10.25
N THR A 258 20.23 -0.31 -9.82
CA THR A 258 19.73 -0.49 -8.44
C THR A 258 18.67 -1.57 -8.35
N LYS A 259 18.79 -2.65 -9.13
CA LYS A 259 17.89 -3.81 -9.04
C LYS A 259 18.10 -4.54 -7.73
N SER A 260 17.05 -4.58 -6.92
CA SER A 260 17.07 -5.29 -5.65
C SER A 260 16.78 -6.78 -5.83
N ASP A 261 17.64 -7.63 -5.26
CA ASP A 261 17.45 -9.08 -5.23
C ASP A 261 16.21 -9.50 -4.44
N TYR A 262 15.76 -8.68 -3.49
CA TYR A 262 14.54 -8.90 -2.72
C TYR A 262 13.27 -8.86 -3.56
N CYS A 263 13.31 -8.24 -4.75
CA CYS A 263 12.18 -8.17 -5.68
C CYS A 263 12.05 -9.38 -6.61
N TYR A 264 12.94 -10.37 -6.52
CA TYR A 264 12.92 -11.56 -7.38
C TYR A 264 12.72 -12.82 -6.56
N LYS A 265 11.72 -13.63 -6.95
CA LYS A 265 11.39 -14.89 -6.26
C LYS A 265 12.57 -15.86 -6.12
N LYS A 266 13.47 -15.86 -7.12
CA LYS A 266 14.65 -16.76 -7.14
C LYS A 266 15.75 -16.34 -6.14
N THR A 267 15.89 -15.05 -5.83
CA THR A 267 17.02 -14.52 -5.05
C THR A 267 16.60 -14.00 -3.68
N ALA A 268 15.36 -13.57 -3.50
CA ALA A 268 14.89 -12.89 -2.30
C ALA A 268 15.18 -13.68 -1.00
N LYS A 269 14.87 -14.98 -0.98
CA LYS A 269 15.12 -15.84 0.20
C LYS A 269 16.61 -15.89 0.55
N ASN A 270 17.48 -16.15 -0.43
CA ASN A 270 18.91 -16.24 -0.19
C ASN A 270 19.52 -14.91 0.26
N SER A 271 19.07 -13.81 -0.35
CA SER A 271 19.50 -12.46 0.06
C SER A 271 19.04 -12.13 1.47
N PHE A 272 17.84 -12.55 1.86
CA PHE A 272 17.34 -12.41 3.22
C PHE A 272 18.12 -13.23 4.23
N VAL A 273 18.39 -14.51 3.94
CA VAL A 273 19.22 -15.38 4.79
C VAL A 273 20.58 -14.74 5.03
N ASN A 274 21.25 -14.35 3.94
CA ASN A 274 22.56 -13.70 4.01
C ASN A 274 22.53 -12.41 4.83
N LEU A 275 21.49 -11.60 4.67
CA LEU A 275 21.30 -10.38 5.45
C LEU A 275 21.22 -10.67 6.95
N ILE A 276 20.30 -11.56 7.37
CA ILE A 276 20.07 -11.87 8.79
C ILE A 276 21.29 -12.51 9.44
N GLU A 277 21.99 -13.39 8.73
CA GLU A 277 23.21 -14.02 9.24
C GLU A 277 24.31 -12.99 9.53
N ASN A 278 24.47 -11.98 8.70
CA ASN A 278 25.52 -10.96 8.80
C ASN A 278 25.13 -9.71 9.61
N VAL A 279 23.85 -9.51 9.95
CA VAL A 279 23.42 -8.41 10.83
C VAL A 279 23.94 -8.67 12.25
N ASN A 280 24.70 -7.70 12.78
CA ASN A 280 25.17 -7.73 14.18
C ASN A 280 24.36 -6.70 14.99
N ALA A 281 23.40 -7.19 15.77
CA ALA A 281 22.50 -6.34 16.56
C ALA A 281 22.00 -7.08 17.80
N LYS A 282 21.69 -6.36 18.89
CA LYS A 282 21.02 -6.92 20.07
C LYS A 282 19.54 -7.20 19.81
N HIS A 283 18.90 -6.35 19.02
CA HIS A 283 17.50 -6.48 18.64
C HIS A 283 17.34 -6.26 17.14
N ILE A 284 16.57 -7.13 16.49
CA ILE A 284 16.15 -6.97 15.11
C ILE A 284 14.63 -6.78 15.12
N VAL A 285 14.17 -5.73 14.47
CA VAL A 285 12.75 -5.47 14.20
C VAL A 285 12.57 -5.50 12.69
N MET A 286 11.68 -6.36 12.20
CA MET A 286 11.44 -6.49 10.76
C MET A 286 9.95 -6.38 10.46
N SER A 287 9.62 -5.51 9.50
CA SER A 287 8.28 -5.43 8.90
C SER A 287 8.21 -6.31 7.65
N TYR A 288 7.11 -7.02 7.46
CA TYR A 288 6.84 -7.81 6.25
C TYR A 288 5.36 -8.10 6.07
N SER A 289 4.90 -8.25 4.83
CA SER A 289 3.50 -8.47 4.51
C SER A 289 3.18 -9.89 4.07
N THR A 290 1.93 -10.33 4.26
CA THR A 290 1.42 -11.61 3.73
C THR A 290 1.51 -11.73 2.21
N ASP A 291 1.59 -10.61 1.49
CA ASP A 291 1.78 -10.57 0.03
C ASP A 291 3.26 -10.69 -0.39
N GLY A 292 4.16 -10.90 0.57
CA GLY A 292 5.60 -10.94 0.33
C GLY A 292 6.05 -12.13 -0.50
N ILE A 293 7.18 -11.94 -1.21
CA ILE A 293 7.80 -12.98 -2.07
C ILE A 293 8.36 -14.12 -1.23
N ILE A 294 8.91 -13.82 -0.04
CA ILE A 294 9.47 -14.81 0.87
C ILE A 294 8.34 -15.40 1.71
N GLU A 295 8.25 -16.71 1.72
CA GLU A 295 7.23 -17.41 2.49
C GLU A 295 7.39 -17.18 4.00
N PHE A 296 6.27 -17.07 4.70
CA PHE A 296 6.25 -16.82 6.15
C PHE A 296 7.08 -17.85 6.93
N ASP A 297 7.02 -19.13 6.56
CA ASP A 297 7.72 -20.22 7.23
C ASP A 297 9.24 -20.09 7.06
N ASP A 298 9.68 -19.58 5.90
CA ASP A 298 11.09 -19.29 5.63
C ASP A 298 11.59 -18.11 6.48
N LEU A 299 10.79 -17.04 6.61
CA LEU A 299 11.12 -15.90 7.46
C LEU A 299 11.29 -16.33 8.92
N ILE A 300 10.32 -17.10 9.45
CA ILE A 300 10.40 -17.63 10.82
C ILE A 300 11.65 -18.48 11.01
N SER A 301 11.88 -19.43 10.11
CA SER A 301 13.03 -20.35 10.22
C SER A 301 14.37 -19.61 10.32
N VAL A 302 14.53 -18.53 9.56
CA VAL A 302 15.75 -17.72 9.56
C VAL A 302 15.86 -16.85 10.81
N LEU A 303 14.76 -16.16 11.18
CA LEU A 303 14.74 -15.25 12.32
C LEU A 303 14.90 -15.99 13.65
N GLU A 304 14.29 -17.16 13.80
CA GLU A 304 14.43 -17.99 15.00
C GLU A 304 15.85 -18.53 15.20
N LYS A 305 16.61 -18.76 14.12
CA LYS A 305 18.04 -19.12 14.23
C LYS A 305 18.86 -17.98 14.82
N LYS A 306 18.43 -16.73 14.65
CA LYS A 306 19.13 -15.54 15.11
C LYS A 306 18.89 -15.20 16.59
N GLY A 307 17.74 -15.62 17.16
CA GLY A 307 17.43 -15.36 18.56
C GLY A 307 15.99 -15.67 18.94
N LYS A 308 15.57 -15.18 20.11
CA LYS A 308 14.18 -15.31 20.59
C LYS A 308 13.25 -14.42 19.75
N LEU A 309 12.37 -15.04 18.96
CA LEU A 309 11.40 -14.38 18.11
C LEU A 309 10.08 -14.09 18.85
N LYS A 310 9.52 -12.90 18.63
CA LYS A 310 8.12 -12.52 18.93
C LYS A 310 7.51 -11.93 17.68
N ILE A 311 6.24 -12.20 17.40
CA ILE A 311 5.53 -11.71 16.23
C ILE A 311 4.33 -10.90 16.69
N LEU A 312 4.19 -9.70 16.13
CA LEU A 312 2.99 -8.87 16.23
C LEU A 312 2.33 -8.81 14.85
N THR A 313 1.03 -8.67 14.82
CA THR A 313 0.24 -8.59 13.58
C THR A 313 -0.64 -7.36 13.58
N SER A 314 -0.81 -6.75 12.41
CA SER A 314 -1.74 -5.65 12.19
C SER A 314 -2.49 -5.86 10.88
N GLU A 315 -3.80 -5.59 10.87
CA GLU A 315 -4.59 -5.63 9.66
C GLU A 315 -4.36 -4.36 8.82
N TYR A 316 -4.10 -4.55 7.56
CA TYR A 316 -3.89 -3.48 6.60
C TYR A 316 -4.86 -3.61 5.41
N THR A 317 -5.51 -2.51 5.05
CA THR A 317 -6.37 -2.48 3.86
C THR A 317 -5.53 -2.20 2.63
N LYS A 318 -5.41 -3.20 1.74
CA LYS A 318 -4.63 -3.07 0.51
C LYS A 318 -5.19 -1.97 -0.38
N TYR A 319 -4.39 -0.93 -0.61
CA TYR A 319 -4.72 0.07 -1.61
C TYR A 319 -4.50 -0.50 -3.01
N ARG A 320 -5.56 -0.70 -3.76
CA ARG A 320 -5.50 -1.08 -5.18
C ARG A 320 -6.13 0.03 -6.01
N GLY A 321 -5.33 0.58 -6.96
CA GLY A 321 -5.81 1.59 -7.89
C GLY A 321 -7.09 1.18 -8.62
N ALA A 322 -7.86 2.14 -9.02
CA ALA A 322 -9.24 2.31 -9.47
C ALA A 322 -9.97 1.20 -10.27
N LYS A 323 -9.43 0.01 -10.49
CA LYS A 323 -10.06 -1.03 -11.33
C LYS A 323 -10.88 -2.09 -10.59
N ARG A 324 -11.00 -2.04 -9.25
CA ARG A 324 -11.82 -3.02 -8.52
C ARG A 324 -12.79 -2.33 -7.59
N SER A 325 -14.05 -2.75 -7.71
CA SER A 325 -15.17 -2.25 -6.92
C SER A 325 -14.89 -2.27 -5.41
N ILE A 326 -15.52 -1.36 -4.69
CA ILE A 326 -15.56 -1.24 -3.22
C ILE A 326 -15.85 -2.59 -2.52
N VAL A 327 -16.42 -3.55 -3.24
CA VAL A 327 -16.82 -4.88 -2.76
C VAL A 327 -15.63 -5.82 -2.47
N ASN A 328 -14.45 -5.57 -3.06
CA ASN A 328 -13.27 -6.46 -2.96
C ASN A 328 -12.07 -5.76 -2.30
N LYS A 329 -12.26 -5.06 -1.21
CA LYS A 329 -11.14 -4.64 -0.35
C LYS A 329 -10.55 -5.88 0.31
N THR A 330 -9.55 -6.48 -0.33
CA THR A 330 -8.76 -7.54 0.32
C THR A 330 -7.90 -6.90 1.40
N LYS A 331 -8.09 -7.33 2.64
CA LYS A 331 -7.21 -6.99 3.74
C LYS A 331 -5.95 -7.86 3.65
N ASN A 332 -4.81 -7.26 3.97
CA ASN A 332 -3.55 -7.96 4.18
C ASN A 332 -3.20 -7.88 5.66
N ILE A 333 -2.30 -8.74 6.08
CA ILE A 333 -1.70 -8.68 7.39
C ILE A 333 -0.26 -8.22 7.24
N GLU A 334 0.08 -7.21 7.99
CA GLU A 334 1.46 -6.79 8.22
C GLU A 334 1.98 -7.49 9.47
N TYR A 335 3.13 -8.13 9.34
CA TYR A 335 3.85 -8.74 10.45
C TYR A 335 4.96 -7.83 10.93
N LEU A 336 5.09 -7.70 12.23
CA LEU A 336 6.26 -7.11 12.85
C LEU A 336 6.98 -8.21 13.64
N PHE A 337 8.13 -8.63 13.14
CA PHE A 337 9.01 -9.62 13.77
C PHE A 337 9.98 -8.92 14.70
N LEU A 338 10.02 -9.35 15.96
CA LEU A 338 10.91 -8.83 16.99
C LEU A 338 11.84 -9.96 17.42
N VAL A 339 13.16 -9.81 17.19
CA VAL A 339 14.16 -10.82 17.56
C VAL A 339 15.10 -10.25 18.62
N ASP A 340 15.19 -10.89 19.77
CA ASP A 340 16.22 -10.63 20.77
C ASP A 340 17.37 -11.65 20.58
N THR A 341 18.47 -11.19 20.01
CA THR A 341 19.61 -12.04 19.63
C THR A 341 20.43 -12.51 20.82
N ARG A 342 20.25 -11.90 22.00
CA ARG A 342 20.94 -12.28 23.25
C ARG A 342 20.27 -13.47 23.94
N LYS A 343 19.09 -13.84 23.52
CA LYS A 343 18.29 -14.92 24.11
C LYS A 343 18.22 -16.08 23.14
N THR A 344 18.43 -17.28 23.70
CA THR A 344 18.38 -18.51 22.92
C THR A 344 16.97 -18.77 22.40
N LYS A 345 16.90 -19.48 21.27
CA LYS A 345 15.68 -19.97 20.65
C LYS A 345 14.83 -20.76 21.67
N ILE A 346 13.59 -20.38 21.85
CA ILE A 346 12.60 -21.24 22.47
C ILE A 346 11.92 -22.01 21.33
N LYS A 347 12.06 -23.34 21.30
CA LYS A 347 11.33 -24.19 20.37
C LYS A 347 9.82 -24.03 20.63
N ASN A 348 9.18 -23.11 19.91
CA ASN A 348 7.78 -22.83 20.12
C ASN A 348 7.04 -22.86 18.78
N ASN A 349 6.30 -23.95 18.53
CA ASN A 349 5.47 -24.09 17.34
C ASN A 349 4.30 -23.06 17.27
N ASN A 350 4.19 -22.18 18.26
CA ASN A 350 3.14 -21.16 18.31
C ASN A 350 3.25 -20.11 17.21
N HIS A 351 4.46 -19.84 16.68
CA HIS A 351 4.63 -18.89 15.59
C HIS A 351 3.92 -19.34 14.30
N LEU A 352 3.95 -20.63 14.01
CA LEU A 352 3.23 -21.19 12.85
C LEU A 352 1.70 -21.10 13.02
N LYS A 353 1.18 -21.15 14.24
CA LYS A 353 -0.24 -20.94 14.51
C LYS A 353 -0.71 -19.55 14.05
N ILE A 354 0.12 -18.52 14.23
CA ILE A 354 -0.19 -17.14 13.85
C ILE A 354 -0.56 -17.05 12.37
N LYS A 355 0.22 -17.67 11.48
CA LYS A 355 -0.06 -17.71 10.04
C LYS A 355 -1.47 -18.22 9.73
N TYR A 356 -1.84 -19.34 10.33
CA TYR A 356 -3.13 -19.97 10.04
C TYR A 356 -4.30 -19.26 10.71
N ILE A 357 -4.11 -18.73 11.92
CA ILE A 357 -5.13 -17.93 12.62
C ILE A 357 -5.40 -16.65 11.84
N GLU A 358 -4.36 -15.94 11.40
CA GLU A 358 -4.51 -14.71 10.64
C GLU A 358 -5.08 -14.98 9.23
N SER A 359 -4.71 -16.11 8.61
CA SER A 359 -5.37 -16.55 7.37
C SER A 359 -6.86 -16.81 7.58
N ALA A 360 -7.24 -17.48 8.66
CA ALA A 360 -8.64 -17.68 9.04
C ALA A 360 -9.34 -16.34 9.30
N ARG A 361 -8.71 -15.43 10.05
CA ARG A 361 -9.23 -14.07 10.32
C ARG A 361 -9.52 -13.31 9.04
N LEU A 362 -8.58 -13.30 8.07
CA LEU A 362 -8.78 -12.64 6.76
C LEU A 362 -9.94 -13.25 5.98
N LYS A 363 -10.08 -14.57 5.99
CA LYS A 363 -11.17 -15.27 5.31
C LYS A 363 -12.51 -14.96 5.95
N LEU A 364 -12.56 -14.93 7.28
CA LEU A 364 -13.75 -14.60 8.05
C LEU A 364 -14.14 -13.12 7.91
N ASN A 365 -13.17 -12.20 7.86
CA ASN A 365 -13.39 -10.77 7.69
C ASN A 365 -13.76 -10.34 6.26
N ASN A 366 -13.61 -11.21 5.26
CA ASN A 366 -14.05 -10.88 3.92
C ASN A 366 -15.58 -10.68 3.91
N PRO A 367 -16.10 -9.51 3.50
CA PRO A 367 -17.53 -9.24 3.50
C PRO A 367 -18.39 -10.25 2.73
N VAL A 368 -17.80 -10.91 1.72
CA VAL A 368 -18.46 -12.00 0.97
C VAL A 368 -18.51 -13.29 1.81
N ASN A 369 -17.58 -13.46 2.75
CA ASN A 369 -17.40 -14.67 3.54
C ASN A 369 -18.01 -14.57 4.95
N CYS A 370 -18.15 -13.37 5.49
CA CYS A 370 -18.74 -13.14 6.84
C CYS A 370 -20.08 -13.86 7.04
N GLN A 371 -20.80 -14.09 5.98
CA GLN A 371 -22.14 -14.62 6.00
C GLN A 371 -22.20 -16.13 5.97
N LYS A 372 -21.17 -16.74 5.39
CA LYS A 372 -20.99 -18.18 5.43
C LYS A 372 -20.59 -18.65 6.82
N ASN A 373 -20.16 -17.74 7.68
CA ASN A 373 -19.69 -18.08 9.01
C ASN A 373 -20.79 -18.70 9.87
N TYR A 374 -22.03 -18.24 9.73
CA TYR A 374 -23.17 -18.84 10.41
C TYR A 374 -23.38 -20.30 10.01
N LEU A 375 -23.25 -20.61 8.72
CA LEU A 375 -23.37 -21.97 8.17
C LEU A 375 -22.17 -22.83 8.52
N ILE A 376 -20.96 -22.27 8.42
CA ILE A 376 -19.71 -22.94 8.70
C ILE A 376 -19.71 -23.53 10.11
N PHE A 377 -20.20 -22.78 11.09
CA PHE A 377 -20.15 -23.24 12.49
C PHE A 377 -21.25 -24.23 12.84
N ASN A 378 -22.39 -24.19 12.17
CA ASN A 378 -23.44 -25.19 12.35
C ASN A 378 -23.09 -26.52 11.67
N ASP A 379 -22.35 -26.51 10.57
CA ASP A 379 -22.05 -27.69 9.75
C ASP A 379 -20.65 -28.27 10.03
N TYR A 380 -19.78 -27.56 10.76
CA TYR A 380 -18.44 -28.05 11.09
C TYR A 380 -18.50 -29.12 12.19
N LYS A 381 -18.78 -30.37 11.77
CA LYS A 381 -18.86 -31.56 12.63
C LYS A 381 -17.69 -32.53 12.46
N GLU A 382 -16.66 -32.17 11.71
CA GLU A 382 -15.55 -33.08 11.41
C GLU A 382 -14.73 -33.39 12.66
N GLY A 383 -14.76 -34.66 13.06
CA GLY A 383 -13.82 -35.30 13.95
C GLY A 383 -13.72 -34.72 15.37
N ASN A 384 -14.75 -34.89 16.19
CA ASN A 384 -14.76 -34.63 17.68
C ASN A 384 -14.24 -33.25 18.13
N ILE A 385 -14.22 -32.27 17.26
CA ILE A 385 -13.71 -30.93 17.53
C ILE A 385 -14.87 -29.94 17.43
N LYS A 386 -15.53 -29.66 18.53
CA LYS A 386 -16.50 -28.57 18.65
C LYS A 386 -15.74 -27.28 18.97
N LEU A 387 -15.95 -26.23 18.18
CA LEU A 387 -15.67 -24.88 18.61
C LEU A 387 -16.81 -24.48 19.56
N ASN A 388 -16.53 -24.37 20.84
CA ASN A 388 -17.49 -23.87 21.84
C ASN A 388 -17.54 -22.33 21.72
N LEU A 389 -18.27 -21.84 20.74
CA LEU A 389 -18.45 -20.39 20.53
C LEU A 389 -19.83 -20.01 21.05
N LYS A 390 -19.90 -19.04 21.94
CA LYS A 390 -21.19 -18.44 22.38
C LYS A 390 -21.70 -17.58 21.23
N TYR A 391 -22.83 -17.97 20.64
CA TYR A 391 -23.47 -17.23 19.54
C TYR A 391 -24.57 -16.32 20.07
N SER A 392 -24.56 -15.06 19.62
CA SER A 392 -25.82 -14.37 19.35
C SER A 392 -26.23 -14.68 17.90
N VAL A 393 -27.50 -14.85 17.64
CA VAL A 393 -28.08 -15.34 16.38
C VAL A 393 -27.66 -14.51 15.14
N HIS A 394 -26.97 -13.39 15.31
CA HIS A 394 -26.79 -12.40 14.25
C HIS A 394 -25.36 -11.87 14.06
N ILE A 395 -24.41 -12.12 14.96
CA ILE A 395 -23.03 -11.57 14.84
C ILE A 395 -22.03 -12.61 15.35
N ILE A 396 -21.21 -13.15 14.44
CA ILE A 396 -20.06 -13.98 14.82
C ILE A 396 -18.94 -13.04 15.24
N ASN A 397 -18.49 -13.17 16.48
CA ASN A 397 -17.32 -12.45 16.98
C ASN A 397 -16.06 -13.14 16.48
N ILE A 398 -15.46 -12.58 15.44
CA ILE A 398 -14.24 -13.14 14.81
C ILE A 398 -13.08 -13.17 15.79
N GLU A 399 -13.01 -12.22 16.73
CA GLU A 399 -11.98 -12.18 17.75
C GLU A 399 -12.10 -13.34 18.74
N GLU A 400 -13.33 -13.74 19.11
CA GLU A 400 -13.57 -14.94 19.92
C GLU A 400 -13.11 -16.21 19.21
N ILE A 401 -13.42 -16.34 17.91
CA ILE A 401 -12.93 -17.46 17.10
C ILE A 401 -11.40 -17.49 17.07
N CYS A 402 -10.78 -16.36 16.83
CA CYS A 402 -9.32 -16.27 16.79
C CYS A 402 -8.68 -16.57 18.16
N ALA A 403 -9.33 -16.16 19.26
CA ALA A 403 -8.89 -16.49 20.62
C ALA A 403 -9.01 -17.99 20.90
N GLU A 404 -10.12 -18.60 20.51
CA GLU A 404 -10.34 -20.06 20.64
C GLU A 404 -9.30 -20.85 19.82
N LEU A 405 -9.03 -20.45 18.57
CA LEU A 405 -8.04 -21.08 17.71
C LEU A 405 -6.62 -21.04 18.30
N LYS A 406 -6.26 -20.01 19.08
CA LYS A 406 -4.95 -19.95 19.77
C LYS A 406 -4.72 -21.14 20.70
N ASN A 407 -5.78 -21.68 21.29
CA ASN A 407 -5.75 -22.79 22.22
C ASN A 407 -5.78 -24.18 21.54
N LYS A 408 -5.99 -24.25 20.23
CA LYS A 408 -6.04 -25.51 19.47
C LYS A 408 -4.65 -25.93 18.96
N SER A 409 -4.53 -27.21 18.56
CA SER A 409 -3.33 -27.72 17.92
C SER A 409 -3.10 -27.07 16.55
N ILE A 410 -1.85 -27.05 16.06
CA ILE A 410 -1.54 -26.50 14.75
C ILE A 410 -2.25 -27.26 13.62
N ASP A 411 -2.40 -28.59 13.76
CA ASP A 411 -3.07 -29.42 12.75
C ASP A 411 -4.57 -29.14 12.71
N TYR A 412 -5.18 -28.82 13.85
CA TYR A 412 -6.56 -28.37 13.91
C TYR A 412 -6.73 -27.05 13.14
N ILE A 413 -5.88 -26.06 13.41
CA ILE A 413 -5.96 -24.74 12.79
C ILE A 413 -5.72 -24.84 11.29
N LYS A 414 -4.78 -25.69 10.83
CA LYS A 414 -4.56 -25.97 9.41
C LYS A 414 -5.80 -26.56 8.74
N ARG A 415 -6.41 -27.59 9.34
CA ARG A 415 -7.64 -28.21 8.82
C ARG A 415 -8.79 -27.21 8.76
N PHE A 416 -8.96 -26.41 9.80
CA PHE A 416 -9.96 -25.35 9.82
C PHE A 416 -9.73 -24.31 8.71
N SER A 417 -8.50 -23.88 8.49
CA SER A 417 -8.15 -22.97 7.39
C SER A 417 -8.43 -23.56 6.02
N LEU A 418 -8.10 -24.84 5.79
CA LEU A 418 -8.41 -25.57 4.55
C LEU A 418 -9.92 -25.76 4.37
N PHE A 419 -10.65 -26.05 5.44
CA PHE A 419 -12.11 -26.13 5.41
C PHE A 419 -12.72 -24.79 4.99
N LEU A 420 -12.25 -23.66 5.51
CA LEU A 420 -12.69 -22.34 5.09
C LEU A 420 -12.43 -22.11 3.59
N ASP A 421 -11.30 -22.56 3.04
CA ASP A 421 -10.98 -22.42 1.62
C ASP A 421 -11.95 -23.24 0.74
N LYS A 422 -12.24 -24.47 1.11
CA LYS A 422 -13.17 -25.34 0.38
C LYS A 422 -14.60 -24.78 0.46
N TYR A 423 -15.05 -24.46 1.65
CA TYR A 423 -16.40 -23.97 1.90
C TYR A 423 -16.69 -22.64 1.18
N ILE A 424 -15.73 -21.74 1.17
CA ILE A 424 -15.83 -20.43 0.52
C ILE A 424 -15.98 -20.55 -1.00
N LYS A 425 -15.38 -21.57 -1.64
CA LYS A 425 -15.45 -21.75 -3.10
C LYS A 425 -16.83 -22.27 -3.56
N ASP A 426 -17.47 -23.10 -2.77
CA ASP A 426 -18.56 -23.93 -3.27
C ASP A 426 -19.99 -23.43 -2.96
N ASN A 427 -20.18 -22.51 -1.99
CA ASN A 427 -21.51 -22.25 -1.41
C ASN A 427 -22.06 -20.80 -1.52
N ASN A 428 -21.67 -20.02 -2.54
CA ASN A 428 -22.18 -18.65 -2.70
C ASN A 428 -23.70 -18.59 -2.95
N ILE A 429 -24.28 -19.61 -3.60
CA ILE A 429 -25.72 -19.67 -3.88
C ILE A 429 -26.48 -19.97 -2.60
N GLU A 430 -26.03 -20.96 -1.84
CA GLU A 430 -26.64 -21.34 -0.58
C GLU A 430 -26.59 -20.22 0.47
N ALA A 431 -25.47 -19.50 0.54
CA ALA A 431 -25.38 -18.28 1.34
C ALA A 431 -26.41 -17.23 0.88
N LEU A 432 -26.63 -17.04 -0.42
CA LEU A 432 -27.63 -16.13 -0.93
C LEU A 432 -29.05 -16.53 -0.49
N LYS A 433 -29.40 -17.81 -0.60
CA LYS A 433 -30.71 -18.38 -0.18
C LYS A 433 -30.96 -18.13 1.31
N ILE A 434 -29.98 -18.40 2.16
CA ILE A 434 -30.11 -18.23 3.62
C ILE A 434 -30.27 -16.77 4.00
N TYR A 435 -29.47 -15.87 3.42
CA TYR A 435 -29.60 -14.44 3.69
C TYR A 435 -30.91 -13.85 3.21
N SER A 436 -31.39 -14.34 2.07
CA SER A 436 -32.70 -13.99 1.58
C SER A 436 -33.81 -14.46 2.53
N SER A 437 -33.68 -15.65 3.10
CA SER A 437 -34.59 -16.15 4.14
C SER A 437 -34.54 -15.32 5.42
N HIS A 438 -33.35 -14.93 5.88
CA HIS A 438 -33.20 -14.05 7.06
C HIS A 438 -33.69 -12.63 6.80
N PHE A 439 -33.48 -12.09 5.60
CA PHE A 439 -34.06 -10.82 5.17
C PHE A 439 -35.59 -10.86 5.26
N LYS A 440 -36.20 -11.95 4.78
CA LYS A 440 -37.65 -12.19 4.88
C LYS A 440 -38.11 -12.17 6.34
N LYS A 441 -37.43 -12.89 7.25
CA LYS A 441 -37.78 -12.88 8.67
C LYS A 441 -37.63 -11.51 9.31
N ALA A 442 -36.54 -10.79 9.03
CA ALA A 442 -36.32 -9.44 9.52
C ALA A 442 -37.37 -8.44 9.03
N SER A 443 -37.85 -8.60 7.78
CA SER A 443 -38.90 -7.78 7.19
C SER A 443 -40.26 -8.04 7.85
N LEU A 444 -40.56 -9.28 8.22
CA LEU A 444 -41.81 -9.63 8.93
C LEU A 444 -41.90 -9.00 10.33
N ILE A 445 -40.78 -8.81 11.00
CA ILE A 445 -40.73 -8.19 12.35
C ILE A 445 -40.37 -6.70 12.31
N ASN A 446 -40.33 -6.09 11.11
CA ASN A 446 -39.97 -4.68 10.89
C ASN A 446 -38.65 -4.23 11.54
N ASP A 447 -37.68 -5.13 11.70
CA ASP A 447 -36.36 -4.77 12.23
C ASP A 447 -35.51 -4.05 11.15
N THR A 448 -35.55 -2.72 11.19
CA THR A 448 -34.86 -1.86 10.21
C THR A 448 -33.33 -2.05 10.20
N LYS A 449 -32.71 -2.42 11.34
CA LYS A 449 -31.26 -2.68 11.42
C LYS A 449 -30.91 -4.00 10.74
N LEU A 450 -31.66 -5.06 11.00
CA LEU A 450 -31.48 -6.37 10.38
C LEU A 450 -31.82 -6.34 8.89
N ILE A 451 -32.89 -5.64 8.49
CA ILE A 451 -33.26 -5.42 7.09
C ILE A 451 -32.10 -4.76 6.33
N LYS A 452 -31.55 -3.66 6.85
CA LYS A 452 -30.41 -2.96 6.26
C LYS A 452 -29.16 -3.84 6.22
N TYR A 453 -28.93 -4.62 7.24
CA TYR A 453 -27.83 -5.57 7.33
C TYR A 453 -27.93 -6.64 6.23
N PHE A 454 -29.02 -7.40 6.19
CA PHE A 454 -29.19 -8.49 5.23
C PHE A 454 -29.27 -8.00 3.77
N SER A 455 -29.92 -6.86 3.50
CA SER A 455 -29.96 -6.29 2.14
C SER A 455 -28.57 -5.95 1.59
N ASN A 456 -27.70 -5.35 2.40
CA ASN A 456 -26.34 -5.02 1.98
C ASN A 456 -25.54 -6.26 1.63
N TYR A 457 -25.82 -7.35 2.29
CA TYR A 457 -25.12 -8.59 2.09
C TYR A 457 -25.64 -9.36 0.88
N ILE A 458 -26.92 -9.47 0.72
CA ILE A 458 -27.55 -10.02 -0.49
C ILE A 458 -26.96 -9.33 -1.73
N LEU A 459 -26.88 -7.99 -1.72
CA LEU A 459 -26.30 -7.20 -2.80
C LEU A 459 -24.82 -7.56 -3.07
N LYS A 460 -24.03 -7.76 -2.03
CA LYS A 460 -22.60 -8.11 -2.18
C LYS A 460 -22.42 -9.49 -2.76
N ILE A 461 -23.14 -10.50 -2.24
CA ILE A 461 -23.06 -11.87 -2.74
C ILE A 461 -23.55 -11.93 -4.19
N TYR A 462 -24.68 -11.35 -4.48
CA TYR A 462 -25.26 -11.27 -5.83
C TYR A 462 -24.26 -10.65 -6.83
N THR A 463 -23.69 -9.49 -6.50
CA THR A 463 -22.68 -8.84 -7.35
C THR A 463 -21.46 -9.72 -7.57
N SER A 464 -21.00 -10.42 -6.53
CA SER A 464 -19.86 -11.34 -6.64
C SER A 464 -20.17 -12.56 -7.52
N LEU A 465 -21.36 -13.10 -7.43
CA LEU A 465 -21.81 -14.21 -8.26
C LEU A 465 -21.90 -13.80 -9.72
N CYS A 466 -22.55 -12.66 -10.02
CA CYS A 466 -22.68 -12.13 -11.38
C CYS A 466 -21.32 -11.83 -12.05
N SER A 467 -20.28 -11.50 -11.27
CA SER A 467 -18.95 -11.21 -11.81
C SER A 467 -18.12 -12.44 -12.18
N LYS A 468 -18.54 -13.63 -11.79
CA LYS A 468 -17.71 -14.86 -11.84
C LYS A 468 -18.27 -15.98 -12.70
N LYS A 469 -19.49 -15.89 -13.20
CA LYS A 469 -20.17 -17.03 -13.84
C LYS A 469 -20.77 -16.71 -15.21
N SER A 470 -21.13 -17.75 -15.98
CA SER A 470 -21.75 -17.63 -17.29
C SER A 470 -23.06 -16.87 -17.25
N ASN A 471 -23.45 -16.28 -18.39
CA ASN A 471 -24.61 -15.43 -18.50
C ASN A 471 -25.93 -16.14 -18.13
N GLU A 472 -26.05 -17.45 -18.35
CA GLU A 472 -27.24 -18.24 -17.97
C GLU A 472 -27.40 -18.34 -16.45
N TYR A 473 -26.31 -18.50 -15.75
CA TYR A 473 -26.32 -18.59 -14.29
C TYR A 473 -26.76 -17.29 -13.58
N ILE A 474 -26.52 -16.14 -14.21
CA ILE A 474 -27.02 -14.84 -13.71
C ILE A 474 -28.55 -14.80 -13.75
N ILE A 475 -29.15 -15.42 -14.76
CA ILE A 475 -30.60 -15.50 -14.94
C ILE A 475 -31.24 -16.27 -13.79
N ASP A 476 -30.70 -17.46 -13.50
CA ASP A 476 -31.24 -18.35 -12.44
C ASP A 476 -31.16 -17.69 -11.07
N ILE A 477 -29.99 -17.10 -10.73
CA ILE A 477 -29.81 -16.38 -9.47
C ILE A 477 -30.73 -15.16 -9.36
N THR A 478 -30.96 -14.46 -10.48
CA THR A 478 -31.84 -13.31 -10.51
C THR A 478 -33.30 -13.73 -10.28
N ASN A 479 -33.76 -14.80 -10.91
CA ASN A 479 -35.11 -15.31 -10.70
C ASN A 479 -35.29 -15.80 -9.24
N GLU A 480 -34.36 -16.55 -8.68
CA GLU A 480 -34.41 -16.96 -7.27
C GLU A 480 -34.48 -15.76 -6.29
N LEU A 481 -33.76 -14.68 -6.59
CA LEU A 481 -33.81 -13.45 -5.79
C LEU A 481 -35.14 -12.72 -5.95
N LEU A 482 -35.68 -12.67 -7.16
CA LEU A 482 -36.98 -12.04 -7.43
C LEU A 482 -38.12 -12.71 -6.66
N ASP A 483 -38.15 -14.03 -6.66
CA ASP A 483 -39.18 -14.82 -5.93
C ASP A 483 -39.19 -14.52 -4.43
N ILE A 484 -38.04 -14.11 -3.89
CA ILE A 484 -37.89 -13.78 -2.47
C ILE A 484 -38.24 -12.31 -2.21
N ILE A 485 -37.91 -11.41 -3.11
CA ILE A 485 -38.00 -9.95 -2.95
C ILE A 485 -39.42 -9.42 -3.27
N TYR A 486 -40.14 -10.05 -4.18
CA TYR A 486 -41.47 -9.57 -4.63
C TYR A 486 -42.53 -9.43 -3.53
N LYS A 487 -42.35 -10.15 -2.45
CA LYS A 487 -43.28 -10.09 -1.30
C LYS A 487 -43.08 -8.85 -0.41
N TYR A 488 -42.11 -7.97 -0.71
CA TYR A 488 -41.68 -6.87 0.18
C TYR A 488 -41.44 -5.54 -0.52
N ASP A 489 -42.23 -5.19 -1.52
CA ASP A 489 -42.01 -4.05 -2.42
C ASP A 489 -41.95 -2.66 -1.76
N ASN A 490 -42.45 -2.52 -0.54
CA ASN A 490 -42.53 -1.21 0.15
C ASN A 490 -41.26 -0.87 0.99
N ILE A 491 -40.20 -1.63 0.90
CA ILE A 491 -39.01 -1.42 1.72
C ILE A 491 -37.89 -0.79 0.88
N ASN A 492 -37.33 0.36 1.32
CA ASN A 492 -36.20 1.05 0.66
C ASN A 492 -34.99 0.14 0.38
N ALA A 493 -34.81 -0.90 1.16
CA ALA A 493 -33.75 -1.89 0.96
C ALA A 493 -33.99 -2.75 -0.28
N VAL A 494 -35.24 -3.10 -0.60
CA VAL A 494 -35.66 -3.86 -1.79
C VAL A 494 -35.36 -3.04 -3.04
N ASN A 495 -35.66 -1.75 -3.03
CA ASN A 495 -35.37 -0.86 -4.15
C ASN A 495 -33.87 -0.79 -4.50
N LYS A 496 -32.99 -0.86 -3.50
CA LYS A 496 -31.53 -0.95 -3.74
C LYS A 496 -31.14 -2.27 -4.39
N ILE A 497 -31.75 -3.37 -3.97
CA ILE A 497 -31.49 -4.69 -4.55
C ILE A 497 -31.97 -4.71 -5.99
N LYS A 498 -33.19 -4.26 -6.27
CA LYS A 498 -33.75 -4.15 -7.62
C LYS A 498 -32.87 -3.29 -8.54
N LYS A 499 -32.47 -2.08 -8.13
CA LYS A 499 -31.56 -1.22 -8.91
C LYS A 499 -30.24 -1.93 -9.24
N ARG A 500 -29.69 -2.71 -8.33
CA ARG A 500 -28.44 -3.44 -8.57
C ARG A 500 -28.63 -4.64 -9.49
N MET A 501 -29.77 -5.31 -9.41
CA MET A 501 -30.15 -6.39 -10.33
C MET A 501 -30.26 -5.85 -11.75
N ILE A 502 -31.00 -4.75 -11.95
CA ILE A 502 -31.13 -4.05 -13.24
C ILE A 502 -29.74 -3.72 -13.81
N TYR A 503 -28.88 -3.08 -13.02
CA TYR A 503 -27.53 -2.73 -13.45
C TYR A 503 -26.71 -3.95 -13.92
N ASN A 504 -26.72 -5.04 -13.15
CA ASN A 504 -25.93 -6.23 -13.47
C ASN A 504 -26.46 -6.95 -14.72
N ILE A 505 -27.80 -7.00 -14.91
CA ILE A 505 -28.43 -7.62 -16.09
C ILE A 505 -28.20 -6.76 -17.33
N SER A 506 -28.39 -5.45 -17.24
CA SER A 506 -28.15 -4.54 -18.37
C SER A 506 -26.71 -4.58 -18.87
N ASN A 507 -25.75 -4.78 -17.97
CA ASN A 507 -24.31 -4.88 -18.30
C ASN A 507 -23.81 -6.32 -18.50
N SER A 508 -24.70 -7.31 -18.52
CA SER A 508 -24.33 -8.71 -18.78
C SER A 508 -24.25 -8.97 -20.30
N GLY A 509 -23.50 -9.98 -20.71
CA GLY A 509 -23.44 -10.44 -22.11
C GLY A 509 -24.64 -11.31 -22.55
N ILE A 510 -25.77 -11.27 -21.82
CA ILE A 510 -27.00 -12.03 -22.14
C ILE A 510 -27.67 -11.40 -23.36
N SER A 511 -28.32 -12.20 -24.20
CA SER A 511 -29.09 -11.70 -25.36
C SER A 511 -30.19 -10.74 -24.93
N ASP A 512 -30.45 -9.68 -25.74
CA ASP A 512 -31.37 -8.62 -25.39
C ASP A 512 -32.82 -9.12 -25.17
N ILE A 513 -33.23 -10.17 -25.85
CA ILE A 513 -34.54 -10.84 -25.64
C ILE A 513 -34.64 -11.39 -24.20
N LYS A 514 -33.62 -12.09 -23.73
CA LYS A 514 -33.58 -12.64 -22.37
C LYS A 514 -33.43 -11.53 -21.32
N LYS A 515 -32.65 -10.46 -21.60
CA LYS A 515 -32.57 -9.28 -20.74
C LYS A 515 -33.91 -8.62 -20.51
N ASN A 516 -34.61 -8.32 -21.58
CA ASN A 516 -35.93 -7.67 -21.52
C ASN A 516 -36.95 -8.52 -20.76
N LYS A 517 -36.95 -9.84 -20.93
CA LYS A 517 -37.84 -10.74 -20.19
C LYS A 517 -37.58 -10.72 -18.68
N ILE A 518 -36.35 -10.50 -18.24
CA ILE A 518 -35.99 -10.41 -16.83
C ILE A 518 -36.22 -9.00 -16.29
N LEU A 519 -35.85 -7.96 -17.05
CA LEU A 519 -36.03 -6.57 -16.64
C LEU A 519 -37.53 -6.22 -16.47
N ASN A 520 -38.40 -6.81 -17.27
CA ASN A 520 -39.87 -6.66 -17.12
C ASN A 520 -40.41 -7.36 -15.86
N LYS A 521 -39.65 -8.25 -15.23
CA LYS A 521 -40.01 -8.89 -13.97
C LYS A 521 -39.46 -8.15 -12.74
N ILE A 522 -38.48 -7.25 -12.89
CA ILE A 522 -37.90 -6.48 -11.81
C ILE A 522 -38.67 -5.17 -11.60
#